data_5e35b3c7ac6446dc1b425c761a594857
#
_entry.id   5e35b3c7ac6446dc1b425c761a594857
#
_cell.length_a   1.000
_cell.length_b   1.000
_cell.length_c   1.000
_cell.angle_alpha   90.00
_cell.angle_beta   90.00
_cell.angle_gamma   90.00
#
_symmetry.space_group_name_H-M   'P 1'
#
loop_
_entity.id
_entity.type
_entity.pdbx_description
1 polymer ?
#
loop_
_entity_poly.entity_id
_entity_poly.type
_entity_poly.pdbx_seq_one_letter_code
_entity_poly.pdbx_strand_id
1 'polypeptide(L)'
;MENAGYTKKDIAGMTPTEQLKALHVEIHELVDLQYSTYNRSLLPLLEKNGLHIVREHEQLTAEEATYVDQYFQENVYPVLTPMAVDSSRPFPLIRNKSLNIGAMVRKKNSDEELEFATVQVPSVLSRVVRIPSKGKACKIILLEEIIERNMDKLFLNYDIVCAHPFRIMRNADLSIDEDEAADLLKEIEKQLKKRQWGEAIRLSLIHISEPTRLRCI
;
A
#
# COMPACT_ATOMS: atom_id res chain seq x y z
N MET A 1 14.71 20.79 1.29
CA MET A 1 15.74 21.64 0.63
C MET A 1 15.13 22.44 -0.52
N GLU A 2 14.42 21.80 -1.47
CA GLU A 2 13.77 22.52 -2.58
C GLU A 2 12.75 23.56 -2.08
N ASN A 3 11.84 23.17 -1.18
CA ASN A 3 10.85 24.07 -0.58
C ASN A 3 11.45 25.21 0.28
N ALA A 4 12.72 25.07 0.68
CA ALA A 4 13.47 26.10 1.42
C ALA A 4 14.29 27.01 0.52
N GLY A 5 14.17 26.89 -0.83
CA GLY A 5 14.91 27.71 -1.77
C GLY A 5 16.42 27.44 -1.81
N TYR A 6 16.86 26.26 -1.35
CA TYR A 6 18.28 25.90 -1.32
C TYR A 6 18.77 25.57 -2.73
N THR A 7 19.74 26.33 -3.21
CA THR A 7 20.26 26.23 -4.60
C THR A 7 21.72 25.80 -4.69
N LYS A 8 22.40 25.60 -3.54
CA LYS A 8 23.82 25.17 -3.59
C LYS A 8 23.94 23.80 -4.22
N LYS A 9 24.95 23.65 -5.07
CA LYS A 9 25.32 22.36 -5.67
C LYS A 9 26.00 21.47 -4.64
N ASP A 10 25.74 20.17 -4.76
CA ASP A 10 26.41 19.13 -3.99
C ASP A 10 27.81 18.81 -4.53
N ILE A 11 28.45 17.76 -3.96
CA ILE A 11 29.77 17.28 -4.39
C ILE A 11 29.76 16.72 -5.82
N ALA A 12 28.61 16.32 -6.35
CA ALA A 12 28.42 15.87 -7.74
C ALA A 12 28.09 17.02 -8.69
N GLY A 13 28.02 18.25 -8.20
CA GLY A 13 27.74 19.45 -8.97
C GLY A 13 26.25 19.64 -9.29
N MET A 14 25.35 18.92 -8.64
CA MET A 14 23.89 18.99 -8.85
C MET A 14 23.20 19.86 -7.81
N THR A 15 22.23 20.64 -8.24
CA THR A 15 21.26 21.31 -7.37
C THR A 15 20.24 20.30 -6.82
N PRO A 16 19.53 20.58 -5.70
CA PRO A 16 18.48 19.70 -5.17
C PRO A 16 17.42 19.32 -6.19
N THR A 17 17.00 20.25 -7.05
CA THR A 17 16.02 19.99 -8.11
C THR A 17 16.56 19.04 -9.18
N GLU A 18 17.84 19.18 -9.58
CA GLU A 18 18.50 18.26 -10.51
C GLU A 18 18.64 16.87 -9.92
N GLN A 19 19.01 16.76 -8.63
CA GLN A 19 19.07 15.49 -7.90
C GLN A 19 17.70 14.79 -7.86
N LEU A 20 16.63 15.52 -7.51
CA LEU A 20 15.28 14.94 -7.47
C LEU A 20 14.84 14.43 -8.84
N LYS A 21 15.14 15.14 -9.92
CA LYS A 21 14.85 14.70 -11.29
C LYS A 21 15.63 13.43 -11.66
N ALA A 22 16.93 13.39 -11.36
CA ALA A 22 17.76 12.21 -11.60
C ALA A 22 17.26 11.00 -10.81
N LEU A 23 16.99 11.18 -9.50
CA LEU A 23 16.44 10.13 -8.64
C LEU A 23 15.08 9.63 -9.12
N HIS A 24 14.22 10.52 -9.64
CA HIS A 24 12.93 10.13 -10.18
C HIS A 24 13.10 9.15 -11.35
N VAL A 25 13.98 9.45 -12.30
CA VAL A 25 14.24 8.59 -13.46
C VAL A 25 14.76 7.23 -13.00
N GLU A 26 15.84 7.21 -12.20
CA GLU A 26 16.47 5.98 -11.71
C GLU A 26 15.50 5.09 -10.90
N ILE A 27 14.68 5.70 -10.04
CA ILE A 27 13.69 4.96 -9.24
C ILE A 27 12.67 4.30 -10.15
N HIS A 28 12.18 4.99 -11.20
CA HIS A 28 11.19 4.42 -12.11
C HIS A 28 11.80 3.27 -12.92
N GLU A 29 13.02 3.41 -13.42
CA GLU A 29 13.72 2.33 -14.13
C GLU A 29 13.92 1.10 -13.26
N LEU A 30 14.32 1.29 -11.98
CA LEU A 30 14.45 0.19 -11.01
C LEU A 30 13.11 -0.48 -10.70
N VAL A 31 12.03 0.29 -10.59
CA VAL A 31 10.68 -0.24 -10.36
C VAL A 31 10.20 -1.04 -11.58
N ASP A 32 10.40 -0.53 -12.78
CA ASP A 32 10.05 -1.22 -14.02
C ASP A 32 10.81 -2.54 -14.16
N LEU A 33 12.11 -2.53 -13.85
CA LEU A 33 12.93 -3.74 -13.83
C LEU A 33 12.42 -4.74 -12.77
N GLN A 34 12.09 -4.27 -11.58
CA GLN A 34 11.53 -5.09 -10.49
C GLN A 34 10.24 -5.79 -10.92
N TYR A 35 9.26 -5.04 -11.46
CA TYR A 35 7.98 -5.60 -11.89
C TYR A 35 8.11 -6.50 -13.12
N SER A 36 8.96 -6.13 -14.06
CA SER A 36 9.27 -6.97 -15.22
C SER A 36 9.87 -8.32 -14.81
N THR A 37 10.85 -8.31 -13.90
CA THR A 37 11.48 -9.51 -13.38
C THR A 37 10.48 -10.35 -12.58
N TYR A 38 9.67 -9.73 -11.74
CA TYR A 38 8.64 -10.41 -10.95
C TYR A 38 7.61 -11.10 -11.85
N ASN A 39 7.02 -10.35 -12.79
CA ASN A 39 5.92 -10.85 -13.61
C ASN A 39 6.39 -11.86 -14.70
N ARG A 40 7.53 -11.59 -15.35
CA ARG A 40 7.98 -12.38 -16.50
C ARG A 40 8.89 -13.56 -16.14
N SER A 41 9.55 -13.51 -14.98
CA SER A 41 10.51 -14.53 -14.61
C SER A 41 10.10 -15.24 -13.32
N LEU A 42 9.87 -14.51 -12.23
CA LEU A 42 9.67 -15.12 -10.92
C LEU A 42 8.33 -15.86 -10.83
N LEU A 43 7.23 -15.21 -11.19
CA LEU A 43 5.90 -15.83 -11.09
C LEU A 43 5.77 -17.12 -11.94
N PRO A 44 6.17 -17.13 -13.22
CA PRO A 44 6.13 -18.37 -14.03
C PRO A 44 7.05 -19.47 -13.47
N LEU A 45 8.19 -19.09 -12.87
CA LEU A 45 9.09 -20.05 -12.26
C LEU A 45 8.50 -20.68 -11.00
N LEU A 46 7.83 -19.89 -10.15
CA LEU A 46 7.12 -20.37 -8.97
C LEU A 46 6.00 -21.33 -9.36
N GLU A 47 5.20 -20.96 -10.35
CA GLU A 47 4.12 -21.80 -10.87
C GLU A 47 4.63 -23.14 -11.42
N LYS A 48 5.72 -23.12 -12.20
CA LYS A 48 6.39 -24.33 -12.70
C LYS A 48 6.88 -25.24 -11.57
N ASN A 49 7.23 -24.67 -10.43
CA ASN A 49 7.67 -25.41 -9.24
C ASN A 49 6.52 -25.74 -8.27
N GLY A 50 5.27 -25.60 -8.69
CA GLY A 50 4.09 -26.00 -7.93
C GLY A 50 3.63 -24.99 -6.86
N LEU A 51 4.14 -23.76 -6.88
CA LEU A 51 3.62 -22.66 -6.06
C LEU A 51 2.80 -21.70 -6.92
N HIS A 52 1.50 -21.67 -6.71
CA HIS A 52 0.57 -20.80 -7.42
C HIS A 52 0.12 -19.65 -6.52
N ILE A 53 0.39 -18.41 -6.95
CA ILE A 53 -0.03 -17.20 -6.26
C ILE A 53 -1.28 -16.65 -6.96
N VAL A 54 -2.41 -16.68 -6.25
CA VAL A 54 -3.66 -16.09 -6.73
C VAL A 54 -3.54 -14.56 -6.70
N ARG A 55 -3.75 -13.93 -7.86
CA ARG A 55 -3.65 -12.48 -8.06
C ARG A 55 -4.97 -11.85 -8.47
N GLU A 56 -5.89 -12.65 -8.97
CA GLU A 56 -7.20 -12.23 -9.45
C GLU A 56 -8.24 -13.19 -8.90
N HIS A 57 -9.38 -12.65 -8.49
CA HIS A 57 -10.44 -13.43 -7.85
C HIS A 57 -11.05 -14.48 -8.80
N GLU A 58 -11.00 -14.22 -10.10
CA GLU A 58 -11.47 -15.11 -11.16
C GLU A 58 -10.65 -16.40 -11.25
N GLN A 59 -9.44 -16.42 -10.70
CA GLN A 59 -8.59 -17.60 -10.63
C GLN A 59 -9.00 -18.59 -9.54
N LEU A 60 -9.93 -18.19 -8.65
CA LEU A 60 -10.46 -19.04 -7.59
C LEU A 60 -11.59 -19.91 -8.12
N THR A 61 -11.54 -21.20 -7.78
CA THR A 61 -12.71 -22.07 -7.95
C THR A 61 -13.80 -21.69 -6.94
N ALA A 62 -15.03 -22.16 -7.14
CA ALA A 62 -16.14 -21.86 -6.22
C ALA A 62 -15.85 -22.36 -4.77
N GLU A 63 -15.21 -23.53 -4.62
CA GLU A 63 -14.81 -24.06 -3.30
C GLU A 63 -13.74 -23.18 -2.64
N GLU A 64 -12.74 -22.75 -3.41
CA GLU A 64 -11.68 -21.86 -2.94
C GLU A 64 -12.20 -20.45 -2.58
N ALA A 65 -13.10 -19.90 -3.39
CA ALA A 65 -13.76 -18.63 -3.12
C ALA A 65 -14.56 -18.69 -1.80
N THR A 66 -15.32 -19.77 -1.58
CA THR A 66 -16.04 -20.01 -0.34
C THR A 66 -15.09 -20.05 0.86
N TYR A 67 -13.96 -20.75 0.74
CA TYR A 67 -12.94 -20.81 1.80
C TYR A 67 -12.36 -19.41 2.10
N VAL A 68 -12.01 -18.65 1.07
CA VAL A 68 -11.46 -17.30 1.20
C VAL A 68 -12.47 -16.35 1.87
N ASP A 69 -13.74 -16.43 1.47
CA ASP A 69 -14.80 -15.61 2.04
C ASP A 69 -15.09 -16.00 3.51
N GLN A 70 -15.03 -17.28 3.85
CA GLN A 70 -15.15 -17.74 5.24
C GLN A 70 -13.95 -17.28 6.07
N TYR A 71 -12.73 -17.44 5.56
CA TYR A 71 -11.51 -16.96 6.21
C TYR A 71 -11.58 -15.46 6.48
N PHE A 72 -12.09 -14.68 5.52
CA PHE A 72 -12.32 -13.25 5.71
C PHE A 72 -13.25 -12.99 6.90
N GLN A 73 -14.41 -13.62 6.94
CA GLN A 73 -15.41 -13.40 8.00
C GLN A 73 -14.91 -13.76 9.40
N GLU A 74 -14.22 -14.90 9.52
CA GLU A 74 -13.82 -15.44 10.81
C GLU A 74 -12.53 -14.80 11.36
N ASN A 75 -11.57 -14.49 10.49
CA ASN A 75 -10.22 -14.09 10.92
C ASN A 75 -9.87 -12.66 10.58
N VAL A 76 -10.32 -12.15 9.42
CA VAL A 76 -9.88 -10.85 8.91
C VAL A 76 -10.82 -9.74 9.32
N TYR A 77 -12.11 -9.89 9.07
CA TYR A 77 -13.13 -8.89 9.36
C TYR A 77 -13.10 -8.35 10.78
N PRO A 78 -12.96 -9.19 11.85
CA PRO A 78 -12.98 -8.71 13.24
C PRO A 78 -11.81 -7.78 13.62
N VAL A 79 -10.72 -7.79 12.86
CA VAL A 79 -9.51 -6.99 13.15
C VAL A 79 -9.34 -5.80 12.22
N LEU A 80 -10.25 -5.61 11.25
CA LEU A 80 -10.20 -4.48 10.33
C LEU A 80 -10.82 -3.23 10.94
N THR A 81 -10.24 -2.08 10.59
CA THR A 81 -10.78 -0.76 10.93
C THR A 81 -10.93 0.05 9.64
N PRO A 82 -12.07 -0.06 8.93
CA PRO A 82 -12.32 0.73 7.74
C PRO A 82 -12.56 2.20 8.09
N MET A 83 -12.03 3.10 7.25
CA MET A 83 -12.17 4.55 7.41
C MET A 83 -12.59 5.16 6.07
N ALA A 84 -13.72 5.88 6.06
CA ALA A 84 -14.13 6.70 4.93
C ALA A 84 -13.77 8.16 5.22
N VAL A 85 -13.31 8.86 4.19
CA VAL A 85 -12.95 10.28 4.23
C VAL A 85 -14.06 11.06 3.56
N ASP A 86 -14.75 11.86 4.32
CA ASP A 86 -15.74 12.81 3.83
C ASP A 86 -15.33 14.25 4.19
N SER A 87 -16.11 15.23 3.78
CA SER A 87 -15.84 16.66 4.07
C SER A 87 -15.78 16.99 5.55
N SER A 88 -16.34 16.14 6.42
CA SER A 88 -16.37 16.31 7.87
C SER A 88 -15.25 15.58 8.61
N ARG A 89 -14.55 14.67 7.94
CA ARG A 89 -13.49 13.85 8.53
C ARG A 89 -12.16 14.09 7.83
N PRO A 90 -11.12 14.46 8.58
CA PRO A 90 -9.79 14.67 8.00
C PRO A 90 -9.24 13.36 7.42
N PHE A 91 -8.38 13.49 6.41
CA PHE A 91 -7.70 12.35 5.81
C PHE A 91 -6.97 11.53 6.89
N PRO A 92 -7.17 10.20 6.94
CA PRO A 92 -6.58 9.35 7.97
C PRO A 92 -5.06 9.35 7.88
N LEU A 93 -4.44 9.37 9.04
CA LEU A 93 -2.99 9.40 9.16
C LEU A 93 -2.40 8.02 8.92
N ILE A 94 -1.99 7.76 7.68
CA ILE A 94 -1.42 6.49 7.26
C ILE A 94 0.03 6.38 7.73
N ARG A 95 0.35 5.31 8.44
CA ARG A 95 1.69 5.06 9.00
C ARG A 95 2.72 4.78 7.90
N ASN A 96 3.96 5.18 8.18
CA ASN A 96 5.09 4.90 7.29
C ASN A 96 5.21 3.40 7.00
N LYS A 97 5.31 3.04 5.72
CA LYS A 97 5.46 1.68 5.19
C LYS A 97 4.34 0.69 5.53
N SER A 98 3.24 1.11 6.17
CA SER A 98 2.09 0.24 6.34
C SER A 98 1.43 -0.08 4.99
N LEU A 99 0.95 -1.31 4.85
CA LEU A 99 0.16 -1.74 3.71
C LEU A 99 -1.30 -1.38 3.96
N ASN A 100 -1.93 -0.71 3.01
CA ASN A 100 -3.31 -0.26 3.09
C ASN A 100 -4.01 -0.56 1.77
N ILE A 101 -5.32 -0.65 1.80
CA ILE A 101 -6.17 -0.64 0.61
C ILE A 101 -6.87 0.69 0.58
N GLY A 102 -6.72 1.41 -0.53
CA GLY A 102 -7.47 2.61 -0.84
C GLY A 102 -8.58 2.28 -1.80
N ALA A 103 -9.76 2.86 -1.61
CA ALA A 103 -10.89 2.69 -2.49
C ALA A 103 -11.52 4.04 -2.82
N MET A 104 -11.99 4.16 -4.05
CA MET A 104 -12.95 5.20 -4.40
C MET A 104 -14.35 4.63 -4.23
N VAL A 105 -15.13 5.28 -3.43
CA VAL A 105 -16.47 4.82 -3.06
C VAL A 105 -17.51 5.88 -3.41
N ARG A 106 -18.72 5.45 -3.73
CA ARG A 106 -19.88 6.31 -3.96
C ARG A 106 -20.99 5.92 -3.00
N LYS A 107 -21.59 6.88 -2.35
CA LYS A 107 -22.72 6.63 -1.46
C LYS A 107 -23.92 6.09 -2.24
N LYS A 108 -24.48 5.00 -1.76
CA LYS A 108 -25.66 4.38 -2.40
C LYS A 108 -26.82 5.35 -2.46
N ASN A 109 -27.53 5.34 -3.57
CA ASN A 109 -28.71 6.20 -3.82
C ASN A 109 -28.41 7.71 -3.81
N SER A 110 -27.19 8.11 -4.11
CA SER A 110 -26.78 9.51 -4.22
C SER A 110 -25.94 9.70 -5.48
N ASP A 111 -26.14 10.83 -6.16
CA ASP A 111 -25.28 11.28 -7.26
C ASP A 111 -24.09 12.14 -6.75
N GLU A 112 -23.78 12.01 -5.46
CA GLU A 112 -22.67 12.73 -4.82
C GLU A 112 -21.32 12.34 -5.42
N GLU A 113 -20.34 13.21 -5.20
CA GLU A 113 -18.94 12.99 -5.61
C GLU A 113 -18.35 11.71 -5.00
N LEU A 114 -17.33 11.19 -5.65
CA LEU A 114 -16.58 10.04 -5.15
C LEU A 114 -15.85 10.42 -3.86
N GLU A 115 -15.99 9.58 -2.85
CA GLU A 115 -15.27 9.70 -1.59
C GLU A 115 -14.10 8.72 -1.57
N PHE A 116 -13.06 9.07 -0.82
CA PHE A 116 -11.94 8.17 -0.57
C PHE A 116 -12.18 7.34 0.69
N ALA A 117 -11.99 6.05 0.59
CA ALA A 117 -12.03 5.15 1.73
C ALA A 117 -10.72 4.35 1.83
N THR A 118 -10.33 3.99 3.03
CA THR A 118 -9.14 3.19 3.24
C THR A 118 -9.30 2.20 4.39
N VAL A 119 -8.59 1.09 4.27
CA VAL A 119 -8.45 0.10 5.34
C VAL A 119 -7.01 -0.37 5.43
N GLN A 120 -6.47 -0.40 6.64
CA GLN A 120 -5.12 -0.91 6.86
C GLN A 120 -5.14 -2.44 6.84
N VAL A 121 -4.21 -3.04 6.08
CA VAL A 121 -3.97 -4.49 6.14
C VAL A 121 -3.33 -4.83 7.49
N PRO A 122 -3.95 -5.68 8.31
CA PRO A 122 -3.52 -5.93 9.67
C PRO A 122 -2.21 -6.73 9.68
N SER A 123 -1.20 -6.22 10.38
CA SER A 123 0.10 -6.89 10.52
C SER A 123 0.09 -8.05 11.53
N VAL A 124 -0.99 -8.20 12.30
CA VAL A 124 -1.16 -9.31 13.26
C VAL A 124 -1.53 -10.62 12.58
N LEU A 125 -2.02 -10.56 11.33
CA LEU A 125 -2.32 -11.72 10.52
C LEU A 125 -1.18 -12.02 9.55
N SER A 126 -1.06 -13.30 9.16
CA SER A 126 -0.13 -13.67 8.09
C SER A 126 -0.55 -13.05 6.76
N ARG A 127 0.37 -12.36 6.10
CA ARG A 127 0.12 -11.80 4.76
C ARG A 127 -0.12 -12.88 3.71
N VAL A 128 0.49 -14.06 3.89
CA VAL A 128 0.36 -15.19 2.98
C VAL A 128 -0.63 -16.19 3.57
N VAL A 129 -1.74 -16.39 2.88
CA VAL A 129 -2.79 -17.34 3.26
C VAL A 129 -2.78 -18.51 2.30
N ARG A 130 -2.64 -19.72 2.84
CA ARG A 130 -2.66 -20.95 2.05
C ARG A 130 -4.11 -21.38 1.80
N ILE A 131 -4.44 -21.59 0.54
CA ILE A 131 -5.74 -22.13 0.13
C ILE A 131 -5.66 -23.67 0.11
N PRO A 132 -6.59 -24.37 0.76
CA PRO A 132 -6.67 -25.83 0.67
C PRO A 132 -6.84 -26.27 -0.79
N SER A 133 -5.93 -27.10 -1.30
CA SER A 133 -6.00 -27.64 -2.65
C SER A 133 -5.96 -29.16 -2.62
N LYS A 134 -6.72 -29.81 -3.51
CA LYS A 134 -6.81 -31.29 -3.61
C LYS A 134 -5.58 -31.94 -4.30
N GLY A 135 -4.54 -31.15 -4.63
CA GLY A 135 -3.35 -31.61 -5.36
C GLY A 135 -2.03 -31.40 -4.63
N LYS A 136 -0.91 -31.71 -5.32
CA LYS A 136 0.46 -31.44 -4.82
C LYS A 136 0.86 -29.97 -4.90
N ALA A 137 0.15 -29.16 -5.70
CA ALA A 137 0.43 -27.74 -5.86
C ALA A 137 0.04 -26.95 -4.60
N CYS A 138 0.93 -26.05 -4.16
CA CYS A 138 0.65 -25.11 -3.08
C CYS A 138 0.01 -23.87 -3.66
N LYS A 139 -1.26 -23.62 -3.36
CA LYS A 139 -1.97 -22.43 -3.78
C LYS A 139 -2.04 -21.43 -2.61
N ILE A 140 -1.65 -20.20 -2.86
CA ILE A 140 -1.65 -19.12 -1.85
C ILE A 140 -2.36 -17.89 -2.39
N ILE A 141 -2.90 -17.10 -1.48
CA ILE A 141 -3.47 -15.78 -1.75
C ILE A 141 -2.89 -14.79 -0.74
N LEU A 142 -2.71 -13.55 -1.15
CA LEU A 142 -2.25 -12.49 -0.27
C LEU A 142 -3.41 -11.89 0.53
N LEU A 143 -3.14 -11.46 1.75
CA LEU A 143 -4.16 -10.92 2.65
C LEU A 143 -4.83 -9.68 2.07
N GLU A 144 -4.08 -8.83 1.39
CA GLU A 144 -4.61 -7.67 0.69
C GLU A 144 -5.63 -8.04 -0.40
N GLU A 145 -5.41 -9.12 -1.13
CA GLU A 145 -6.36 -9.61 -2.15
C GLU A 145 -7.66 -10.11 -1.51
N ILE A 146 -7.55 -10.78 -0.34
CA ILE A 146 -8.72 -11.21 0.44
C ILE A 146 -9.56 -10.02 0.90
N ILE A 147 -8.91 -8.95 1.36
CA ILE A 147 -9.59 -7.75 1.83
C ILE A 147 -10.19 -7.00 0.64
N GLU A 148 -9.44 -6.81 -0.46
CA GLU A 148 -9.90 -6.13 -1.66
C GLU A 148 -11.17 -6.79 -2.23
N ARG A 149 -11.20 -8.13 -2.28
CA ARG A 149 -12.39 -8.91 -2.69
C ARG A 149 -13.63 -8.63 -1.84
N ASN A 150 -13.45 -8.28 -0.57
CA ASN A 150 -14.54 -8.12 0.39
C ASN A 150 -14.77 -6.66 0.82
N MET A 151 -14.27 -5.69 0.05
CA MET A 151 -14.43 -4.26 0.37
C MET A 151 -15.89 -3.82 0.46
N ASP A 152 -16.78 -4.40 -0.33
CA ASP A 152 -18.22 -4.19 -0.29
C ASP A 152 -18.84 -4.53 1.06
N LYS A 153 -18.30 -5.51 1.76
CA LYS A 153 -18.74 -5.91 3.10
C LYS A 153 -18.26 -4.96 4.21
N LEU A 154 -17.22 -4.18 3.93
CA LEU A 154 -16.68 -3.18 4.86
C LEU A 154 -17.40 -1.84 4.76
N PHE A 155 -17.89 -1.48 3.58
CA PHE A 155 -18.53 -0.19 3.30
C PHE A 155 -19.97 -0.39 2.79
N LEU A 156 -20.84 -0.91 3.68
CA LEU A 156 -22.20 -1.36 3.35
C LEU A 156 -23.10 -0.30 2.68
N ASN A 157 -22.89 0.99 3.00
CA ASN A 157 -23.67 2.10 2.46
C ASN A 157 -23.07 2.73 1.20
N TYR A 158 -22.02 2.10 0.66
CA TYR A 158 -21.28 2.60 -0.50
C TYR A 158 -21.18 1.54 -1.59
N ASP A 159 -21.09 2.00 -2.82
CA ASP A 159 -20.67 1.21 -3.97
C ASP A 159 -19.17 1.42 -4.18
N ILE A 160 -18.42 0.34 -4.28
CA ILE A 160 -16.98 0.38 -4.50
C ILE A 160 -16.74 0.57 -6.00
N VAL A 161 -16.17 1.71 -6.39
CA VAL A 161 -15.84 2.01 -7.78
C VAL A 161 -14.53 1.36 -8.18
N CYS A 162 -13.51 1.48 -7.34
CA CYS A 162 -12.25 0.77 -7.46
C CYS A 162 -11.57 0.65 -6.10
N ALA A 163 -10.72 -0.36 -5.94
CA ALA A 163 -9.93 -0.57 -4.76
C ALA A 163 -8.54 -1.07 -5.16
N HIS A 164 -7.48 -0.55 -4.50
CA HIS A 164 -6.11 -0.96 -4.78
C HIS A 164 -5.25 -0.92 -3.52
N PRO A 165 -4.37 -1.90 -3.33
CA PRO A 165 -3.40 -1.87 -2.26
C PRO A 165 -2.32 -0.82 -2.52
N PHE A 166 -1.97 -0.07 -1.48
CA PHE A 166 -0.95 0.96 -1.56
C PHE A 166 -0.09 1.03 -0.31
N ARG A 167 1.07 1.66 -0.45
CA ARG A 167 2.02 1.90 0.63
C ARG A 167 2.60 3.30 0.50
N ILE A 168 2.70 4.00 1.62
CA ILE A 168 3.34 5.31 1.70
C ILE A 168 4.70 5.18 2.37
N MET A 169 5.72 5.78 1.75
CA MET A 169 7.00 6.04 2.40
C MET A 169 7.05 7.49 2.83
N ARG A 170 7.40 7.71 4.09
CA ARG A 170 7.53 9.04 4.69
C ARG A 170 8.98 9.40 4.91
N ASN A 171 9.26 10.69 4.87
CA ASN A 171 10.57 11.19 5.25
C ASN A 171 10.89 10.77 6.69
N ALA A 172 12.06 10.19 6.85
CA ALA A 172 12.56 9.71 8.13
C ALA A 172 13.88 10.40 8.51
N ASP A 173 14.21 11.48 7.81
CA ASP A 173 15.39 12.28 8.14
C ASP A 173 15.16 13.01 9.46
N LEU A 174 16.17 12.90 10.34
CA LEU A 174 16.13 13.52 11.67
C LEU A 174 17.13 14.66 11.69
N SER A 175 16.65 15.87 11.82
CA SER A 175 17.47 17.01 12.20
C SER A 175 17.44 17.15 13.73
N ILE A 176 18.53 16.81 14.38
CA ILE A 176 18.70 17.03 15.82
C ILE A 176 19.69 18.17 15.95
N ASP A 177 19.30 19.23 16.63
CA ASP A 177 20.21 20.29 17.06
C ASP A 177 20.81 19.86 18.40
N GLU A 178 22.07 19.39 18.36
CA GLU A 178 22.76 18.86 19.53
C GLU A 178 23.06 19.97 20.55
N ASP A 179 23.22 21.22 20.07
CA ASP A 179 23.60 22.35 20.91
C ASP A 179 22.44 22.90 21.75
N GLU A 180 21.19 22.67 21.34
CA GLU A 180 19.99 23.14 22.04
C GLU A 180 19.33 22.07 22.93
N ALA A 181 19.75 20.81 22.88
CA ALA A 181 19.10 19.71 23.58
C ALA A 181 19.66 19.52 25.01
N ALA A 182 18.95 20.02 26.01
CA ALA A 182 19.27 19.79 27.43
C ALA A 182 19.24 18.27 27.81
N ASP A 183 18.51 17.44 27.07
CA ASP A 183 18.44 15.98 27.22
C ASP A 183 18.36 15.33 25.83
N LEU A 184 19.50 15.02 25.27
CA LEU A 184 19.64 14.46 23.92
C LEU A 184 18.84 13.17 23.75
N LEU A 185 18.77 12.30 24.77
CA LEU A 185 18.03 11.05 24.68
C LEU A 185 16.51 11.27 24.54
N LYS A 186 15.97 12.23 25.27
CA LYS A 186 14.54 12.56 25.13
C LYS A 186 14.23 13.20 23.78
N GLU A 187 15.12 14.05 23.27
CA GLU A 187 14.90 14.65 21.95
C GLU A 187 15.00 13.58 20.85
N ILE A 188 15.95 12.64 20.94
CA ILE A 188 16.03 11.48 20.05
C ILE A 188 14.73 10.66 20.11
N GLU A 189 14.23 10.34 21.30
CA GLU A 189 12.97 9.59 21.46
C GLU A 189 11.78 10.32 20.82
N LYS A 190 11.67 11.63 21.02
CA LYS A 190 10.64 12.48 20.43
C LYS A 190 10.73 12.53 18.91
N GLN A 191 11.94 12.66 18.35
CA GLN A 191 12.16 12.66 16.92
C GLN A 191 11.87 11.27 16.30
N LEU A 192 12.24 10.18 16.98
CA LEU A 192 11.88 8.83 16.54
C LEU A 192 10.37 8.61 16.48
N LYS A 193 9.61 9.16 17.44
CA LYS A 193 8.13 9.15 17.40
C LYS A 193 7.59 9.96 16.22
N LYS A 194 8.17 11.13 15.92
CA LYS A 194 7.79 11.98 14.78
C LYS A 194 8.07 11.33 13.42
N ARG A 195 9.04 10.42 13.34
CA ARG A 195 9.41 9.70 12.12
C ARG A 195 8.25 9.01 11.41
N GLN A 196 7.26 8.56 12.18
CA GLN A 196 6.06 7.89 11.63
C GLN A 196 5.15 8.86 10.87
N TRP A 197 5.33 10.16 11.06
CA TRP A 197 4.46 11.24 10.62
C TRP A 197 5.16 12.27 9.71
N GLY A 198 6.36 11.97 9.26
CA GLY A 198 7.08 12.80 8.29
C GLY A 198 6.29 12.96 6.98
N GLU A 199 6.68 13.93 6.15
CA GLU A 199 6.08 14.14 4.84
C GLU A 199 6.13 12.89 3.98
N ALA A 200 5.08 12.64 3.20
CA ALA A 200 5.05 11.54 2.24
C ALA A 200 6.01 11.85 1.08
N ILE A 201 7.04 11.02 0.90
CA ILE A 201 8.04 11.15 -0.17
C ILE A 201 7.81 10.19 -1.33
N ARG A 202 7.05 9.10 -1.10
CA ARG A 202 6.71 8.13 -2.14
C ARG A 202 5.38 7.46 -1.84
N LEU A 203 4.52 7.42 -2.84
CA LEU A 203 3.33 6.57 -2.89
C LEU A 203 3.63 5.41 -3.85
N SER A 204 3.49 4.17 -3.38
CA SER A 204 3.61 2.98 -4.20
C SER A 204 2.25 2.29 -4.26
N LEU A 205 1.70 2.17 -5.45
CA LEU A 205 0.55 1.33 -5.73
C LEU A 205 1.07 -0.09 -5.97
N ILE A 206 0.57 -1.05 -5.20
CA ILE A 206 1.08 -2.42 -5.21
C ILE A 206 0.20 -3.25 -6.14
N HIS A 207 0.81 -4.18 -6.87
CA HIS A 207 0.14 -5.07 -7.84
C HIS A 207 -0.46 -4.37 -9.06
N ILE A 208 -0.22 -3.07 -9.26
CA ILE A 208 -0.59 -2.39 -10.49
C ILE A 208 0.56 -2.56 -11.48
N SER A 209 0.37 -3.46 -12.43
CA SER A 209 1.37 -3.75 -13.47
C SER A 209 1.07 -3.11 -14.82
N GLU A 210 -0.06 -2.38 -14.94
CA GLU A 210 -0.46 -1.78 -16.20
C GLU A 210 -1.07 -0.36 -16.05
N PRO A 211 -0.78 0.56 -17.02
CA PRO A 211 -1.30 1.93 -17.01
C PRO A 211 -2.83 2.02 -17.07
N THR A 212 -3.52 0.94 -17.41
CA THR A 212 -4.98 0.89 -17.55
C THR A 212 -5.71 1.00 -16.21
N ARG A 213 -5.09 0.59 -15.10
CA ARG A 213 -5.67 0.71 -13.75
C ARG A 213 -5.47 2.08 -13.10
N LEU A 214 -4.58 2.91 -13.64
CA LEU A 214 -4.37 4.30 -13.19
C LEU A 214 -5.52 5.27 -13.54
N ARG A 215 -6.55 4.81 -14.26
CA ARG A 215 -7.71 5.65 -14.61
C ARG A 215 -8.71 5.87 -13.46
N CYS A 216 -8.48 5.26 -12.30
CA CYS A 216 -9.34 5.41 -11.12
C CYS A 216 -8.78 6.41 -10.09
N ILE A 217 -7.63 7.05 -10.35
CA ILE A 217 -7.04 8.06 -9.44
C ILE A 217 -7.01 9.41 -10.14
#